data_b63a6fc0ce257012b40a351092faf775
#
_entry.id   b63a6fc0ce257012b40a351092faf775
#
_cell.length_a   1.000
_cell.length_b   1.000
_cell.length_c   1.000
_cell.angle_alpha   90.00
_cell.angle_beta   90.00
_cell.angle_gamma   90.00
#
_symmetry.space_group_name_H-M   'P 1'
#
loop_
_entity.id
_entity.type
_entity.pdbx_description
1 polymer ?
#
loop_
_entity_poly.entity_id
_entity_poly.type
_entity_poly.pdbx_seq_one_letter_code
_entity_poly.pdbx_strand_id
1 'polypeptide(L)'
;MSVKDFTRLKREKKIKLDPSFQVGTDEASRWEVKLQRLFLQSVLIGSAPSPFVLVNIKEALQFNEDSGIDDESIEYFQGLLDEGYRFLSIDGNNRSISLKNFVEGKIKLIHGSYTTDKGDVKVTGKNDSYDNMNALLKEKFDSIDLSVTEYTKIYHRDCPVLFRNINSGDPLNQQHIRNSYPSKVAEYVRAKRDKFKKSFLKFMSEKELHGTMNGDLFIAKCISYATNAKETDKASLDSIYMEPTSAAQVVKPGRPAGRPSDFDSVLTNVLTNLGNAKTLVNLKDSTNSIFDYFAICWDYKQANIKIDNHKEFFKKWLETSGKLFADEDTTYISLDSEESFNWKTLVKKIPVKYGDYRRTILKQTIGDEFLIQQEDPDAYHSYDQKVIMWVNQGGVSTVTGNKIPFDEFGDWTKWQGDAFVPKDKWGKHTIENGQLIEAEINLKKSNKTS
;
A
#
# COMPACT_ATOMS: atom_id res chain seq x y z
N MET A 1 -32.28 -6.68 18.21
CA MET A 1 -32.59 -7.22 16.85
C MET A 1 -32.30 -8.70 16.87
N SER A 2 -33.23 -9.56 16.41
CA SER A 2 -32.99 -11.01 16.43
C SER A 2 -31.86 -11.43 15.45
N VAL A 3 -31.20 -12.57 15.74
CA VAL A 3 -30.22 -13.16 14.80
C VAL A 3 -30.87 -13.40 13.44
N LYS A 4 -32.11 -13.87 13.41
CA LYS A 4 -32.88 -14.13 12.19
C LYS A 4 -33.06 -12.84 11.36
N ASP A 5 -33.48 -11.74 11.97
CA ASP A 5 -33.70 -10.49 11.25
C ASP A 5 -32.37 -9.86 10.79
N PHE A 6 -31.34 -9.91 11.64
CA PHE A 6 -30.02 -9.39 11.28
C PHE A 6 -29.40 -10.14 10.09
N THR A 7 -29.46 -11.47 10.12
CA THR A 7 -28.93 -12.30 9.02
C THR A 7 -29.72 -12.13 7.74
N ARG A 8 -31.06 -11.94 7.83
CA ARG A 8 -31.90 -11.59 6.69
C ARG A 8 -31.44 -10.28 6.04
N LEU A 9 -31.28 -9.20 6.84
CA LEU A 9 -30.80 -7.90 6.34
C LEU A 9 -29.43 -8.01 5.66
N LYS A 10 -28.51 -8.80 6.23
CA LYS A 10 -27.20 -9.01 5.64
C LYS A 10 -27.25 -9.79 4.33
N ARG A 11 -28.09 -10.83 4.23
CA ARG A 11 -28.30 -11.62 3.01
C ARG A 11 -28.96 -10.81 1.90
N GLU A 12 -29.92 -9.97 2.24
CA GLU A 12 -30.62 -9.06 1.33
C GLU A 12 -29.77 -7.84 0.94
N LYS A 13 -28.50 -7.79 1.36
CA LYS A 13 -27.58 -6.67 1.12
C LYS A 13 -28.12 -5.32 1.63
N LYS A 14 -28.83 -5.33 2.77
CA LYS A 14 -29.34 -4.10 3.41
C LYS A 14 -28.34 -3.46 4.38
N ILE A 15 -27.21 -4.12 4.66
CA ILE A 15 -26.13 -3.62 5.52
C ILE A 15 -24.88 -3.45 4.67
N LYS A 16 -24.46 -2.20 4.44
CA LYS A 16 -23.24 -1.83 3.70
C LYS A 16 -22.02 -1.89 4.60
N LEU A 17 -20.94 -2.41 4.09
CA LEU A 17 -19.59 -2.15 4.59
C LEU A 17 -18.95 -1.05 3.72
N ASP A 18 -18.42 -0.01 4.34
CA ASP A 18 -17.66 0.99 3.59
C ASP A 18 -16.16 0.67 3.62
N PRO A 19 -15.58 0.25 2.50
CA PRO A 19 -14.14 -0.06 2.41
C PRO A 19 -13.27 1.20 2.50
N SER A 20 -13.84 2.40 2.51
CA SER A 20 -13.09 3.65 2.62
C SER A 20 -12.41 3.79 3.98
N PHE A 21 -12.99 3.25 5.04
CA PHE A 21 -12.42 3.28 6.39
C PHE A 21 -12.41 1.91 7.08
N GLN A 22 -13.08 0.90 6.53
CA GLN A 22 -13.11 -0.46 7.09
C GLN A 22 -12.27 -1.42 6.29
N VAL A 23 -11.84 -2.48 6.96
CA VAL A 23 -11.06 -3.54 6.35
C VAL A 23 -11.94 -4.74 6.04
N GLY A 24 -11.82 -5.27 4.84
CA GLY A 24 -12.54 -6.44 4.39
C GLY A 24 -13.52 -6.16 3.27
N THR A 25 -14.38 -7.14 3.00
CA THR A 25 -15.45 -7.05 2.00
C THR A 25 -16.77 -7.42 2.65
N ASP A 26 -17.87 -7.09 2.02
CA ASP A 26 -19.21 -7.52 2.46
C ASP A 26 -19.42 -9.02 2.37
N GLU A 27 -18.52 -9.76 1.70
CA GLU A 27 -18.70 -11.17 1.39
C GLU A 27 -17.73 -12.11 2.12
N ALA A 28 -16.58 -11.63 2.57
CA ALA A 28 -15.54 -12.45 3.16
C ALA A 28 -15.15 -12.00 4.58
N SER A 29 -15.30 -12.88 5.55
CA SER A 29 -14.79 -12.67 6.91
C SER A 29 -13.26 -12.73 6.91
N ARG A 30 -12.62 -11.82 7.66
CA ARG A 30 -11.19 -11.89 7.96
C ARG A 30 -10.87 -12.94 9.03
N TRP A 31 -11.88 -13.37 9.77
CA TRP A 31 -11.73 -14.42 10.75
C TRP A 31 -11.56 -15.78 10.08
N GLU A 32 -10.60 -16.54 10.56
CA GLU A 32 -10.49 -17.96 10.21
C GLU A 32 -11.74 -18.72 10.63
N VAL A 33 -12.05 -19.81 9.95
CA VAL A 33 -13.23 -20.64 10.22
C VAL A 33 -13.34 -21.02 11.71
N LYS A 34 -12.18 -21.26 12.37
CA LYS A 34 -12.13 -21.57 13.80
C LYS A 34 -12.73 -20.44 14.66
N LEU A 35 -12.35 -19.18 14.38
CA LEU A 35 -12.86 -18.02 15.12
C LEU A 35 -14.34 -17.78 14.83
N GLN A 36 -14.79 -17.94 13.59
CA GLN A 36 -16.19 -17.84 13.23
C GLN A 36 -17.03 -18.86 14.00
N ARG A 37 -16.55 -20.10 14.11
CA ARG A 37 -17.23 -21.18 14.86
C ARG A 37 -17.28 -20.90 16.36
N LEU A 38 -16.21 -20.38 16.96
CA LEU A 38 -16.17 -19.95 18.37
C LEU A 38 -17.17 -18.83 18.65
N PHE A 39 -17.27 -17.86 17.72
CA PHE A 39 -18.28 -16.80 17.83
C PHE A 39 -19.71 -17.36 17.80
N LEU A 40 -20.03 -18.27 16.89
CA LEU A 40 -21.35 -18.91 16.84
C LEU A 40 -21.66 -19.68 18.14
N GLN A 41 -20.66 -20.35 18.69
CA GLN A 41 -20.79 -21.02 19.99
C GLN A 41 -21.10 -20.00 21.09
N SER A 42 -20.37 -18.86 21.13
CA SER A 42 -20.61 -17.79 22.11
C SER A 42 -22.04 -17.22 21.98
N VAL A 43 -22.53 -17.01 20.76
CA VAL A 43 -23.91 -16.59 20.53
C VAL A 43 -24.90 -17.60 21.13
N LEU A 44 -24.73 -18.89 20.85
CA LEU A 44 -25.64 -19.95 21.32
C LEU A 44 -25.65 -20.15 22.85
N ILE A 45 -24.54 -19.92 23.53
CA ILE A 45 -24.46 -19.98 24.99
C ILE A 45 -24.89 -18.69 25.69
N GLY A 46 -25.28 -17.65 24.93
CA GLY A 46 -25.71 -16.38 25.48
C GLY A 46 -24.58 -15.49 25.99
N SER A 47 -23.32 -15.82 25.71
CA SER A 47 -22.18 -14.93 25.95
C SER A 47 -22.13 -13.88 24.84
N ALA A 48 -22.90 -12.80 25.03
CA ALA A 48 -23.03 -11.75 24.02
C ALA A 48 -21.69 -11.10 23.73
N PRO A 49 -21.20 -11.16 22.50
CA PRO A 49 -20.05 -10.37 22.08
C PRO A 49 -20.40 -8.87 22.10
N SER A 50 -19.39 -8.02 21.91
CA SER A 50 -19.57 -6.56 21.76
C SER A 50 -20.75 -6.22 20.83
N PRO A 51 -21.48 -5.12 21.06
CA PRO A 51 -22.57 -4.71 20.18
C PRO A 51 -22.16 -4.59 18.72
N PHE A 52 -23.06 -4.89 17.80
CA PHE A 52 -22.94 -4.44 16.43
C PHE A 52 -23.15 -2.92 16.40
N VAL A 53 -22.33 -2.20 15.66
CA VAL A 53 -22.48 -0.74 15.56
C VAL A 53 -22.85 -0.39 14.13
N LEU A 54 -24.03 0.17 13.98
CA LEU A 54 -24.64 0.50 12.69
C LEU A 54 -25.02 1.97 12.63
N VAL A 55 -25.01 2.57 11.45
CA VAL A 55 -25.66 3.84 11.16
C VAL A 55 -26.97 3.55 10.43
N ASN A 56 -28.08 4.10 10.90
CA ASN A 56 -29.33 4.10 10.16
C ASN A 56 -29.26 5.16 9.06
N ILE A 57 -29.12 4.71 7.82
CA ILE A 57 -28.84 5.60 6.68
C ILE A 57 -29.96 6.63 6.48
N LYS A 58 -31.22 6.20 6.58
CA LYS A 58 -32.37 7.10 6.40
C LYS A 58 -32.41 8.21 7.46
N GLU A 59 -32.19 7.85 8.71
CA GLU A 59 -32.23 8.83 9.81
C GLU A 59 -30.99 9.72 9.82
N ALA A 60 -29.84 9.18 9.44
CA ALA A 60 -28.62 9.99 9.26
C ALA A 60 -28.76 10.96 8.10
N LEU A 61 -29.37 10.56 6.98
CA LEU A 61 -29.68 11.47 5.88
C LEU A 61 -30.57 12.61 6.34
N GLN A 62 -31.70 12.29 6.98
CA GLN A 62 -32.64 13.31 7.48
C GLN A 62 -31.95 14.29 8.44
N PHE A 63 -31.11 13.79 9.35
CA PHE A 63 -30.32 14.65 10.26
C PHE A 63 -29.40 15.59 9.49
N ASN A 64 -28.75 15.13 8.43
CA ASN A 64 -27.83 15.96 7.64
C ASN A 64 -28.60 17.00 6.80
N GLU A 65 -29.74 16.63 6.22
CA GLU A 65 -30.64 17.56 5.52
C GLU A 65 -31.17 18.68 6.48
N ASP A 66 -31.63 18.31 7.66
CA ASP A 66 -32.14 19.25 8.65
C ASP A 66 -31.02 20.19 9.16
N SER A 67 -29.78 19.70 9.24
CA SER A 67 -28.67 20.53 9.70
C SER A 67 -28.15 21.49 8.63
N GLY A 68 -28.18 21.08 7.35
CA GLY A 68 -27.68 21.87 6.21
C GLY A 68 -26.20 22.24 6.28
N ILE A 69 -25.39 21.48 7.04
CA ILE A 69 -23.98 21.81 7.31
C ILE A 69 -23.01 21.05 6.40
N ASP A 70 -23.40 19.85 5.91
CA ASP A 70 -22.49 18.92 5.26
C ASP A 70 -23.14 18.25 4.03
N ASP A 71 -23.06 18.93 2.88
CA ASP A 71 -23.61 18.46 1.61
C ASP A 71 -22.98 17.12 1.18
N GLU A 72 -21.70 16.86 1.49
CA GLU A 72 -21.02 15.61 1.18
C GLU A 72 -21.66 14.43 1.95
N SER A 73 -22.04 14.63 3.19
CA SER A 73 -22.78 13.63 3.97
C SER A 73 -24.17 13.36 3.41
N ILE A 74 -24.88 14.40 2.94
CA ILE A 74 -26.19 14.25 2.30
C ILE A 74 -26.06 13.40 1.03
N GLU A 75 -25.14 13.76 0.14
CA GLU A 75 -24.90 13.04 -1.11
C GLU A 75 -24.51 11.57 -0.84
N TYR A 76 -23.63 11.33 0.13
CA TYR A 76 -23.18 10.00 0.50
C TYR A 76 -24.34 9.11 0.99
N PHE A 77 -25.12 9.58 1.98
CA PHE A 77 -26.20 8.77 2.53
C PHE A 77 -27.35 8.59 1.56
N GLN A 78 -27.65 9.59 0.72
CA GLN A 78 -28.63 9.46 -0.36
C GLN A 78 -28.19 8.39 -1.36
N GLY A 79 -26.93 8.41 -1.79
CA GLY A 79 -26.38 7.39 -2.69
C GLY A 79 -26.52 5.97 -2.13
N LEU A 80 -26.25 5.77 -0.83
CA LEU A 80 -26.46 4.47 -0.20
C LEU A 80 -27.93 4.04 -0.14
N LEU A 81 -28.87 4.96 0.06
CA LEU A 81 -30.30 4.66 -0.01
C LEU A 81 -30.74 4.28 -1.41
N ASP A 82 -30.25 4.99 -2.43
CA ASP A 82 -30.54 4.71 -3.84
C ASP A 82 -29.99 3.34 -4.28
N GLU A 83 -28.84 2.93 -3.73
CA GLU A 83 -28.30 1.57 -3.87
C GLU A 83 -29.13 0.52 -3.08
N GLY A 84 -30.10 0.94 -2.28
CA GLY A 84 -31.02 0.08 -1.55
C GLY A 84 -30.51 -0.39 -0.17
N TYR A 85 -29.44 0.19 0.35
CA TYR A 85 -28.95 -0.09 1.71
C TYR A 85 -29.84 0.57 2.76
N ARG A 86 -29.90 -0.04 3.92
CA ARG A 86 -30.65 0.47 5.10
C ARG A 86 -29.72 0.87 6.22
N PHE A 87 -28.61 0.15 6.37
CA PHE A 87 -27.63 0.38 7.41
C PHE A 87 -26.21 0.45 6.83
N LEU A 88 -25.38 1.31 7.41
CA LEU A 88 -23.94 1.31 7.24
C LEU A 88 -23.32 0.65 8.48
N SER A 89 -22.53 -0.40 8.28
CA SER A 89 -21.83 -1.08 9.37
C SER A 89 -20.61 -0.25 9.79
N ILE A 90 -20.48 0.06 11.07
CA ILE A 90 -19.28 0.67 11.64
C ILE A 90 -18.42 -0.38 12.33
N ASP A 91 -19.04 -1.30 13.10
CA ASP A 91 -18.34 -2.44 13.68
C ASP A 91 -19.19 -3.71 13.68
N GLY A 92 -18.53 -4.86 13.70
CA GLY A 92 -19.16 -6.16 13.73
C GLY A 92 -19.20 -6.90 12.39
N ASN A 93 -18.47 -6.43 11.35
CA ASN A 93 -18.51 -7.05 10.03
C ASN A 93 -18.10 -8.54 10.05
N ASN A 94 -17.00 -8.92 10.70
CA ASN A 94 -16.58 -10.32 10.80
C ASN A 94 -17.65 -11.20 11.49
N ARG A 95 -18.30 -10.65 12.51
CA ARG A 95 -19.41 -11.29 13.24
C ARG A 95 -20.64 -11.46 12.34
N SER A 96 -21.00 -10.40 11.60
CA SER A 96 -22.16 -10.45 10.68
C SER A 96 -21.95 -11.44 9.55
N ILE A 97 -20.74 -11.51 8.99
CA ILE A 97 -20.40 -12.50 7.96
C ILE A 97 -20.40 -13.91 8.54
N SER A 98 -19.96 -14.08 9.78
CA SER A 98 -19.99 -15.42 10.44
C SER A 98 -21.42 -15.93 10.60
N LEU A 99 -22.36 -15.08 11.02
CA LEU A 99 -23.78 -15.42 11.08
C LEU A 99 -24.33 -15.77 9.68
N LYS A 100 -24.04 -14.93 8.67
CA LYS A 100 -24.44 -15.19 7.29
C LYS A 100 -23.87 -16.52 6.77
N ASN A 101 -22.56 -16.74 6.94
CA ASN A 101 -21.90 -17.97 6.50
C ASN A 101 -22.47 -19.23 7.15
N PHE A 102 -22.88 -19.14 8.40
CA PHE A 102 -23.53 -20.26 9.09
C PHE A 102 -24.91 -20.53 8.49
N VAL A 103 -25.75 -19.52 8.33
CA VAL A 103 -27.09 -19.66 7.74
C VAL A 103 -27.02 -20.13 6.28
N GLU A 104 -25.98 -19.79 5.55
CA GLU A 104 -25.71 -20.26 4.18
C GLU A 104 -25.01 -21.64 4.13
N GLY A 105 -24.79 -22.30 5.25
CA GLY A 105 -24.18 -23.63 5.31
C GLY A 105 -22.66 -23.67 5.03
N LYS A 106 -21.99 -22.50 4.92
CA LYS A 106 -20.55 -22.40 4.63
C LYS A 106 -19.67 -22.77 5.82
N ILE A 107 -20.17 -22.60 7.02
CA ILE A 107 -19.50 -23.00 8.27
C ILE A 107 -20.45 -23.81 9.15
N LYS A 108 -19.87 -24.55 10.08
CA LYS A 108 -20.60 -25.51 10.93
C LYS A 108 -20.37 -25.19 12.40
N LEU A 109 -21.30 -25.59 13.27
CA LEU A 109 -21.13 -25.47 14.71
C LEU A 109 -19.98 -26.35 15.23
N ILE A 110 -19.49 -25.98 16.39
CA ILE A 110 -18.60 -26.84 17.17
C ILE A 110 -19.45 -27.97 17.79
N HIS A 111 -18.96 -29.22 17.71
CA HIS A 111 -19.63 -30.34 18.32
C HIS A 111 -19.64 -30.20 19.85
N GLY A 112 -20.76 -30.51 20.48
CA GLY A 112 -20.94 -30.37 21.92
C GLY A 112 -22.40 -30.42 22.34
N SER A 113 -22.68 -30.13 23.60
CA SER A 113 -24.03 -29.99 24.13
C SER A 113 -24.38 -28.51 24.27
N TYR A 114 -25.56 -28.14 23.83
CA TYR A 114 -26.09 -26.77 23.88
C TYR A 114 -27.42 -26.76 24.63
N THR A 115 -27.51 -25.98 25.68
CA THR A 115 -28.72 -25.88 26.50
C THR A 115 -29.75 -25.00 25.78
N THR A 116 -30.99 -25.49 25.72
CA THR A 116 -32.18 -24.76 25.29
C THR A 116 -33.18 -24.68 26.42
N ASP A 117 -34.23 -23.90 26.29
CA ASP A 117 -35.32 -23.81 27.29
C ASP A 117 -36.05 -25.12 27.51
N LYS A 118 -35.93 -26.07 26.58
CA LYS A 118 -36.56 -27.41 26.62
C LYS A 118 -35.56 -28.54 26.87
N GLY A 119 -34.34 -28.22 27.32
CA GLY A 119 -33.29 -29.18 27.63
C GLY A 119 -32.06 -29.11 26.70
N ASP A 120 -31.11 -29.98 26.91
CA ASP A 120 -29.87 -30.04 26.21
C ASP A 120 -29.98 -30.69 24.83
N VAL A 121 -29.42 -30.08 23.83
CA VAL A 121 -29.32 -30.58 22.47
C VAL A 121 -27.87 -30.91 22.13
N LYS A 122 -27.61 -32.17 21.81
CA LYS A 122 -26.26 -32.61 21.38
C LYS A 122 -26.05 -32.33 19.90
N VAL A 123 -25.01 -31.54 19.59
CA VAL A 123 -24.54 -31.26 18.21
C VAL A 123 -23.45 -32.25 17.84
N THR A 124 -23.59 -32.87 16.68
CA THR A 124 -22.65 -33.83 16.08
C THR A 124 -22.51 -33.53 14.59
N GLY A 125 -21.64 -34.22 13.86
CA GLY A 125 -21.44 -33.99 12.41
C GLY A 125 -22.69 -34.20 11.54
N LYS A 126 -23.81 -34.75 12.11
CA LYS A 126 -25.07 -34.92 11.38
C LYS A 126 -26.01 -33.71 11.48
N ASN A 127 -25.86 -32.86 12.51
CA ASN A 127 -26.74 -31.73 12.81
C ASN A 127 -25.99 -30.46 13.18
N ASP A 128 -24.79 -30.29 12.62
CA ASP A 128 -23.90 -29.16 12.89
C ASP A 128 -24.06 -27.98 11.90
N SER A 129 -24.86 -28.12 10.85
CA SER A 129 -25.19 -27.05 9.90
C SER A 129 -26.57 -26.45 10.22
N TYR A 130 -26.78 -25.20 9.80
CA TYR A 130 -28.03 -24.47 10.04
C TYR A 130 -29.27 -25.24 9.50
N ASP A 131 -29.16 -25.82 8.30
CA ASP A 131 -30.29 -26.57 7.70
C ASP A 131 -30.59 -27.88 8.41
N ASN A 132 -29.57 -28.56 8.93
CA ASN A 132 -29.70 -29.84 9.60
C ASN A 132 -29.78 -29.74 11.14
N MET A 133 -29.78 -28.49 11.66
CA MET A 133 -29.82 -28.22 13.08
C MET A 133 -31.13 -28.75 13.70
N ASN A 134 -31.04 -29.26 14.93
CA ASN A 134 -32.22 -29.62 15.72
C ASN A 134 -33.18 -28.41 15.82
N ALA A 135 -34.48 -28.64 15.66
CA ALA A 135 -35.50 -27.59 15.61
C ALA A 135 -35.48 -26.66 16.85
N LEU A 136 -35.30 -27.22 18.05
CA LEU A 136 -35.22 -26.43 19.29
C LEU A 136 -33.99 -25.52 19.32
N LEU A 137 -32.86 -26.06 18.87
CA LEU A 137 -31.61 -25.26 18.80
C LEU A 137 -31.68 -24.19 17.72
N LYS A 138 -32.38 -24.49 16.62
CA LYS A 138 -32.60 -23.50 15.52
C LYS A 138 -33.53 -22.37 15.98
N GLU A 139 -34.64 -22.73 16.67
CA GLU A 139 -35.57 -21.76 17.27
C GLU A 139 -34.80 -20.83 18.25
N LYS A 140 -34.00 -21.44 19.15
CA LYS A 140 -33.14 -20.67 20.05
C LYS A 140 -32.20 -19.73 19.28
N PHE A 141 -31.44 -20.24 18.32
CA PHE A 141 -30.49 -19.45 17.53
C PHE A 141 -31.13 -18.26 16.82
N ASP A 142 -32.28 -18.51 16.17
CA ASP A 142 -33.01 -17.48 15.40
C ASP A 142 -33.60 -16.40 16.30
N SER A 143 -33.97 -16.73 17.53
CA SER A 143 -34.61 -15.83 18.51
C SER A 143 -33.61 -15.04 19.36
N ILE A 144 -32.32 -15.40 19.36
CA ILE A 144 -31.31 -14.68 20.16
C ILE A 144 -31.28 -13.20 19.75
N ASP A 145 -31.44 -12.32 20.73
CA ASP A 145 -31.29 -10.90 20.52
C ASP A 145 -29.83 -10.49 20.48
N LEU A 146 -29.43 -9.91 19.36
CA LEU A 146 -28.13 -9.26 19.18
C LEU A 146 -28.18 -7.85 19.73
N SER A 147 -27.17 -7.48 20.50
CA SER A 147 -26.96 -6.09 20.89
C SER A 147 -26.54 -5.27 19.68
N VAL A 148 -27.30 -4.23 19.35
CA VAL A 148 -27.03 -3.33 18.22
C VAL A 148 -27.06 -1.90 18.75
N THR A 149 -25.97 -1.18 18.55
CA THR A 149 -25.92 0.26 18.75
C THR A 149 -26.19 0.94 17.42
N GLU A 150 -27.22 1.76 17.35
CA GLU A 150 -27.64 2.42 16.13
C GLU A 150 -27.38 3.92 16.24
N TYR A 151 -26.61 4.46 15.29
CA TYR A 151 -26.35 5.88 15.16
C TYR A 151 -27.30 6.48 14.11
N THR A 152 -27.97 7.56 14.49
CA THR A 152 -28.97 8.26 13.66
C THR A 152 -28.58 9.71 13.39
N LYS A 153 -27.70 10.28 14.21
CA LYS A 153 -27.24 11.66 14.12
C LYS A 153 -25.72 11.67 13.96
N ILE A 154 -25.26 11.49 12.74
CA ILE A 154 -23.83 11.39 12.43
C ILE A 154 -23.56 11.95 11.02
N TYR A 155 -22.44 12.66 10.86
CA TYR A 155 -21.91 13.03 9.56
C TYR A 155 -21.09 11.89 8.97
N HIS A 156 -21.06 11.77 7.63
CA HIS A 156 -20.24 10.74 6.97
C HIS A 156 -18.75 10.84 7.38
N ARG A 157 -18.22 12.06 7.45
CA ARG A 157 -16.82 12.31 7.89
C ARG A 157 -16.49 11.82 9.29
N ASP A 158 -17.48 11.61 10.16
CA ASP A 158 -17.28 11.13 11.52
C ASP A 158 -17.31 9.60 11.62
N CYS A 159 -17.84 8.91 10.61
CA CYS A 159 -17.87 7.43 10.58
C CYS A 159 -16.48 6.81 10.70
N PRO A 160 -15.43 7.26 9.99
CA PRO A 160 -14.06 6.77 10.16
C PRO A 160 -13.49 7.01 11.57
N VAL A 161 -13.85 8.14 12.18
CA VAL A 161 -13.44 8.49 13.55
C VAL A 161 -14.09 7.54 14.55
N LEU A 162 -15.40 7.32 14.41
CA LEU A 162 -16.16 6.39 15.24
C LEU A 162 -15.60 4.95 15.12
N PHE A 163 -15.37 4.48 13.90
CA PHE A 163 -14.74 3.18 13.65
C PHE A 163 -13.40 3.03 14.38
N ARG A 164 -12.53 4.02 14.27
CA ARG A 164 -11.23 4.03 14.93
C ARG A 164 -11.35 4.00 16.45
N ASN A 165 -12.26 4.81 17.02
CA ASN A 165 -12.43 4.90 18.45
C ASN A 165 -12.97 3.60 19.07
N ILE A 166 -13.91 2.93 18.38
CA ILE A 166 -14.44 1.64 18.82
C ILE A 166 -13.35 0.56 18.79
N ASN A 167 -12.47 0.59 17.78
CA ASN A 167 -11.38 -0.38 17.63
C ASN A 167 -10.08 0.03 18.34
N SER A 168 -10.08 1.10 19.15
CA SER A 168 -8.88 1.55 19.85
C SER A 168 -8.35 0.55 20.89
N GLY A 169 -9.16 -0.40 21.33
CA GLY A 169 -8.76 -1.50 22.22
C GLY A 169 -8.16 -2.72 21.51
N ASP A 170 -8.33 -2.84 20.19
CA ASP A 170 -7.75 -3.92 19.37
C ASP A 170 -6.71 -3.27 18.45
N PRO A 171 -5.42 -3.62 18.53
CA PRO A 171 -4.39 -2.89 17.80
C PRO A 171 -4.59 -3.02 16.29
N LEU A 172 -5.24 -2.02 15.70
CA LEU A 172 -5.27 -1.87 14.25
C LEU A 172 -3.83 -1.72 13.74
N ASN A 173 -3.50 -2.43 12.69
CA ASN A 173 -2.29 -2.18 11.93
C ASN A 173 -2.25 -0.70 11.51
N GLN A 174 -1.07 -0.06 11.56
CA GLN A 174 -0.88 1.35 11.25
C GLN A 174 -1.45 1.73 9.87
N GLN A 175 -1.41 0.82 8.90
CA GLN A 175 -1.98 1.09 7.58
C GLN A 175 -3.51 1.09 7.58
N HIS A 176 -4.16 0.31 8.44
CA HIS A 176 -5.61 0.41 8.66
C HIS A 176 -6.00 1.78 9.21
N ILE A 177 -5.21 2.30 10.16
CA ILE A 177 -5.42 3.62 10.73
C ILE A 177 -5.28 4.68 9.62
N ARG A 178 -4.23 4.63 8.80
CA ARG A 178 -4.04 5.56 7.68
C ARG A 178 -5.18 5.52 6.68
N ASN A 179 -5.65 4.33 6.33
CA ASN A 179 -6.76 4.17 5.41
C ASN A 179 -8.09 4.72 5.95
N SER A 180 -8.20 4.94 7.26
CA SER A 180 -9.39 5.54 7.88
C SER A 180 -9.38 7.08 7.85
N TYR A 181 -8.32 7.72 7.35
CA TYR A 181 -8.36 9.17 7.14
C TYR A 181 -9.11 9.50 5.84
N PRO A 182 -10.03 10.46 5.86
CA PRO A 182 -10.69 10.96 4.65
C PRO A 182 -9.68 11.80 3.87
N SER A 183 -8.99 11.19 2.91
CA SER A 183 -8.00 11.90 2.11
C SER A 183 -7.97 11.38 0.67
N LYS A 184 -7.64 12.26 -0.28
CA LYS A 184 -7.45 11.90 -1.69
C LYS A 184 -6.33 10.87 -1.88
N VAL A 185 -5.36 10.84 -0.97
CA VAL A 185 -4.30 9.82 -0.95
C VAL A 185 -4.89 8.46 -0.60
N ALA A 186 -5.74 8.37 0.43
CA ALA A 186 -6.38 7.11 0.79
C ALA A 186 -7.28 6.57 -0.35
N GLU A 187 -8.04 7.43 -1.01
CA GLU A 187 -8.84 7.07 -2.19
C GLU A 187 -7.97 6.53 -3.33
N TYR A 188 -6.90 7.25 -3.67
CA TYR A 188 -5.96 6.85 -4.71
C TYR A 188 -5.29 5.50 -4.40
N VAL A 189 -4.81 5.32 -3.17
CA VAL A 189 -4.16 4.08 -2.72
C VAL A 189 -5.10 2.89 -2.90
N ARG A 190 -6.35 3.00 -2.45
CA ARG A 190 -7.36 1.95 -2.62
C ARG A 190 -7.66 1.66 -4.09
N ALA A 191 -7.92 2.70 -4.88
CA ALA A 191 -8.21 2.55 -6.31
C ALA A 191 -7.06 1.86 -7.07
N LYS A 192 -5.81 2.20 -6.75
CA LYS A 192 -4.64 1.56 -7.37
C LYS A 192 -4.44 0.13 -6.90
N ARG A 193 -4.60 -0.16 -5.60
CA ARG A 193 -4.57 -1.54 -5.10
C ARG A 193 -5.57 -2.42 -5.85
N ASP A 194 -6.81 -1.98 -5.95
CA ASP A 194 -7.89 -2.77 -6.55
C ASP A 194 -7.68 -2.96 -8.05
N LYS A 195 -7.30 -1.90 -8.76
CA LYS A 195 -6.96 -1.95 -10.19
C LYS A 195 -5.83 -2.94 -10.49
N PHE A 196 -4.81 -3.00 -9.62
CA PHE A 196 -3.63 -3.83 -9.82
C PHE A 196 -3.58 -5.05 -8.89
N LYS A 197 -4.72 -5.49 -8.38
CA LYS A 197 -4.83 -6.67 -7.50
C LYS A 197 -4.04 -7.88 -8.05
N LYS A 198 -4.17 -8.18 -9.33
CA LYS A 198 -3.44 -9.30 -9.98
C LYS A 198 -1.92 -9.14 -9.93
N SER A 199 -1.42 -7.90 -10.02
CA SER A 199 0.01 -7.61 -9.93
C SER A 199 0.53 -7.83 -8.50
N PHE A 200 -0.23 -7.36 -7.51
CA PHE A 200 0.11 -7.58 -6.09
C PHE A 200 0.13 -9.06 -5.72
N LEU A 201 -0.84 -9.83 -6.19
CA LEU A 201 -0.91 -11.29 -5.93
C LEU A 201 0.23 -12.09 -6.56
N LYS A 202 1.10 -11.48 -7.36
CA LYS A 202 2.35 -12.10 -7.82
C LYS A 202 3.42 -12.20 -6.73
N PHE A 203 3.39 -11.31 -5.74
CA PHE A 203 4.42 -11.21 -4.72
C PHE A 203 3.91 -11.12 -3.28
N MET A 204 2.61 -11.10 -3.07
CA MET A 204 1.98 -11.18 -1.75
C MET A 204 0.73 -12.04 -1.79
N SER A 205 0.34 -12.59 -0.64
CA SER A 205 -0.89 -13.36 -0.49
C SER A 205 -2.13 -12.46 -0.41
N GLU A 206 -3.31 -13.03 -0.62
CA GLU A 206 -4.60 -12.34 -0.37
C GLU A 206 -4.68 -11.78 1.06
N LYS A 207 -4.17 -12.54 2.06
CA LYS A 207 -4.11 -12.10 3.45
C LYS A 207 -3.22 -10.87 3.63
N GLU A 208 -2.09 -10.83 2.97
CA GLU A 208 -1.18 -9.67 3.00
C GLU A 208 -1.79 -8.49 2.25
N LEU A 209 -2.41 -8.71 1.13
CA LEU A 209 -3.02 -7.65 0.33
C LEU A 209 -4.18 -6.97 1.06
N HIS A 210 -5.12 -7.73 1.61
CA HIS A 210 -6.35 -7.22 2.19
C HIS A 210 -6.39 -7.30 3.73
N GLY A 211 -5.70 -8.27 4.33
CA GLY A 211 -5.70 -8.47 5.78
C GLY A 211 -4.72 -7.55 6.52
N THR A 212 -3.51 -7.44 6.04
CA THR A 212 -2.48 -6.55 6.63
C THR A 212 -2.26 -5.25 5.86
N MET A 213 -2.99 -5.06 4.76
CA MET A 213 -2.92 -3.88 3.88
C MET A 213 -1.53 -3.61 3.31
N ASN A 214 -0.75 -4.66 3.04
CA ASN A 214 0.61 -4.50 2.51
C ASN A 214 0.61 -3.89 1.10
N GLY A 215 -0.43 -4.12 0.29
CA GLY A 215 -0.59 -3.46 -1.00
C GLY A 215 -0.77 -1.95 -0.87
N ASP A 216 -1.60 -1.53 0.08
CA ASP A 216 -1.81 -0.11 0.40
C ASP A 216 -0.53 0.52 0.97
N LEU A 217 0.15 -0.18 1.87
CA LEU A 217 1.44 0.26 2.43
C LEU A 217 2.50 0.43 1.34
N PHE A 218 2.56 -0.47 0.36
CA PHE A 218 3.48 -0.35 -0.77
C PHE A 218 3.23 0.94 -1.56
N ILE A 219 1.97 1.20 -1.94
CA ILE A 219 1.62 2.41 -2.68
C ILE A 219 1.89 3.66 -1.85
N ALA A 220 1.55 3.63 -0.56
CA ALA A 220 1.82 4.73 0.37
C ALA A 220 3.33 5.03 0.47
N LYS A 221 4.18 4.01 0.54
CA LYS A 221 5.64 4.17 0.49
C LYS A 221 6.10 4.81 -0.82
N CYS A 222 5.53 4.42 -1.96
CA CYS A 222 5.84 5.04 -3.24
C CYS A 222 5.47 6.53 -3.26
N ILE A 223 4.30 6.91 -2.72
CA ILE A 223 3.88 8.31 -2.60
C ILE A 223 4.81 9.07 -1.68
N SER A 224 5.09 8.54 -0.48
CA SER A 224 5.98 9.17 0.50
C SER A 224 7.38 9.40 -0.08
N TYR A 225 7.94 8.40 -0.75
CA TYR A 225 9.23 8.52 -1.43
C TYR A 225 9.26 9.64 -2.48
N ALA A 226 8.17 9.79 -3.21
CA ALA A 226 8.06 10.81 -4.24
C ALA A 226 7.83 12.23 -3.70
N THR A 227 7.37 12.40 -2.45
CA THR A 227 6.93 13.68 -1.89
C THR A 227 7.74 14.15 -0.67
N ASN A 228 8.32 13.22 0.09
CA ASN A 228 8.98 13.47 1.37
C ASN A 228 10.49 13.20 1.31
N ALA A 229 11.20 13.83 0.39
CA ALA A 229 12.67 13.72 0.28
C ALA A 229 13.20 12.27 0.33
N LYS A 230 12.46 11.34 -0.30
CA LYS A 230 12.77 9.91 -0.36
C LYS A 230 12.56 9.14 0.98
N GLU A 231 11.96 9.76 1.99
CA GLU A 231 11.67 9.10 3.26
C GLU A 231 10.40 8.24 3.20
N THR A 232 10.43 7.11 3.92
CA THR A 232 9.32 6.15 3.99
C THR A 232 9.13 5.60 5.41
N ASP A 233 9.57 6.36 6.39
CA ASP A 233 9.38 6.04 7.81
C ASP A 233 7.91 6.23 8.25
N LYS A 234 7.64 5.94 9.52
CA LYS A 234 6.28 6.03 10.05
C LYS A 234 5.74 7.46 9.97
N ALA A 235 6.53 8.46 10.33
CA ALA A 235 6.09 9.86 10.37
C ALA A 235 5.80 10.38 8.96
N SER A 236 6.69 10.10 8.02
CA SER A 236 6.53 10.44 6.60
C SER A 236 5.27 9.78 6.00
N LEU A 237 5.03 8.51 6.32
CA LEU A 237 3.82 7.81 5.89
C LEU A 237 2.54 8.36 6.53
N ASP A 238 2.58 8.77 7.79
CA ASP A 238 1.41 9.38 8.45
C ASP A 238 1.12 10.77 7.85
N SER A 239 2.16 11.56 7.56
CA SER A 239 2.01 12.91 7.02
C SER A 239 1.30 12.96 5.67
N ILE A 240 1.54 12.01 4.75
CA ILE A 240 0.89 12.01 3.44
C ILE A 240 -0.62 11.81 3.52
N TYR A 241 -1.14 11.23 4.60
CA TYR A 241 -2.57 11.05 4.81
C TYR A 241 -3.20 12.21 5.59
N MET A 242 -2.43 12.87 6.45
CA MET A 242 -2.91 13.96 7.33
C MET A 242 -2.80 15.33 6.68
N GLU A 243 -1.74 15.57 5.88
CA GLU A 243 -1.46 16.83 5.20
C GLU A 243 -1.49 16.65 3.69
N PRO A 244 -2.66 16.63 3.06
CA PRO A 244 -2.84 16.14 1.69
C PRO A 244 -2.26 17.04 0.59
N THR A 245 -1.75 18.26 0.90
CA THR A 245 -1.40 19.23 -0.15
C THR A 245 -0.29 18.76 -1.10
N SER A 246 0.86 18.28 -0.61
CA SER A 246 1.94 17.79 -1.47
C SER A 246 1.62 16.40 -2.05
N ALA A 247 1.15 15.49 -1.22
CA ALA A 247 0.77 14.15 -1.64
C ALA A 247 -0.44 14.14 -2.58
N ALA A 248 -1.44 15.01 -2.34
CA ALA A 248 -2.57 15.18 -3.25
C ALA A 248 -2.15 15.73 -4.62
N GLN A 249 -1.10 16.55 -4.71
CA GLN A 249 -0.58 17.02 -6.01
C GLN A 249 0.03 15.88 -6.82
N VAL A 250 0.75 14.95 -6.18
CA VAL A 250 1.38 13.80 -6.84
C VAL A 250 0.34 12.84 -7.42
N VAL A 251 -0.79 12.65 -6.72
CA VAL A 251 -1.86 11.75 -7.16
C VAL A 251 -2.91 12.41 -8.07
N LYS A 252 -2.88 13.74 -8.24
CA LYS A 252 -3.78 14.44 -9.17
C LYS A 252 -3.49 14.04 -10.62
N PRO A 253 -4.53 13.99 -11.48
CA PRO A 253 -4.32 13.88 -12.92
C PRO A 253 -3.41 14.99 -13.43
N GLY A 254 -2.52 14.66 -14.38
CA GLY A 254 -1.66 15.63 -15.05
C GLY A 254 -2.45 16.66 -15.88
N ARG A 255 -1.79 17.75 -16.25
CA ARG A 255 -2.37 18.71 -17.21
C ARG A 255 -1.81 18.43 -18.62
N PRO A 256 -2.64 18.46 -19.68
CA PRO A 256 -4.08 18.71 -19.71
C PRO A 256 -4.92 17.63 -19.05
N ALA A 257 -6.16 17.98 -18.67
CA ALA A 257 -7.07 17.10 -17.96
C ALA A 257 -7.17 15.71 -18.63
N GLY A 258 -7.06 14.65 -17.82
CA GLY A 258 -7.12 13.26 -18.28
C GLY A 258 -5.76 12.59 -18.52
N ARG A 259 -4.63 13.32 -18.52
CA ARG A 259 -3.31 12.68 -18.53
C ARG A 259 -2.93 12.23 -17.12
N PRO A 260 -2.34 11.02 -16.98
CA PRO A 260 -1.80 10.61 -15.69
C PRO A 260 -0.67 11.55 -15.26
N SER A 261 -0.51 11.76 -13.94
CA SER A 261 0.69 12.42 -13.41
C SER A 261 1.94 11.58 -13.72
N ASP A 262 3.11 12.19 -13.65
CA ASP A 262 4.37 11.45 -13.80
C ASP A 262 4.48 10.31 -12.79
N PHE A 263 4.07 10.56 -11.55
CA PHE A 263 4.00 9.55 -10.50
C PHE A 263 3.07 8.39 -10.90
N ASP A 264 1.84 8.72 -11.34
CA ASP A 264 0.85 7.72 -11.75
C ASP A 264 1.35 6.88 -12.94
N SER A 265 2.05 7.51 -13.86
CA SER A 265 2.65 6.86 -15.02
C SER A 265 3.72 5.85 -14.61
N VAL A 266 4.66 6.26 -13.73
CA VAL A 266 5.73 5.39 -13.24
C VAL A 266 5.15 4.23 -12.42
N LEU A 267 4.27 4.51 -11.46
CA LEU A 267 3.65 3.47 -10.63
C LEU A 267 2.85 2.47 -11.49
N THR A 268 2.09 2.97 -12.47
CA THR A 268 1.30 2.14 -13.38
C THR A 268 2.20 1.23 -14.21
N ASN A 269 3.31 1.73 -14.75
CA ASN A 269 4.28 0.94 -15.50
C ASN A 269 4.91 -0.16 -14.64
N VAL A 270 5.32 0.17 -13.42
CA VAL A 270 5.87 -0.80 -12.47
C VAL A 270 4.87 -1.92 -12.19
N LEU A 271 3.64 -1.58 -11.81
CA LEU A 271 2.61 -2.56 -11.47
C LEU A 271 2.16 -3.39 -12.69
N THR A 272 2.16 -2.80 -13.90
CA THR A 272 1.86 -3.51 -15.14
C THR A 272 2.95 -4.55 -15.47
N ASN A 273 4.21 -4.16 -15.37
CA ASN A 273 5.33 -5.07 -15.61
C ASN A 273 5.33 -6.24 -14.62
N LEU A 274 5.05 -5.97 -13.34
CA LEU A 274 4.88 -7.00 -12.31
C LEU A 274 3.74 -7.97 -12.66
N GLY A 275 2.58 -7.45 -13.08
CA GLY A 275 1.44 -8.26 -13.47
C GLY A 275 1.72 -9.18 -14.68
N ASN A 276 2.53 -8.71 -15.61
CA ASN A 276 2.93 -9.43 -16.82
C ASN A 276 4.08 -10.43 -16.60
N ALA A 277 4.77 -10.38 -15.46
CA ALA A 277 5.85 -11.30 -15.15
C ALA A 277 5.34 -12.75 -15.06
N LYS A 278 6.01 -13.69 -15.74
CA LYS A 278 5.64 -15.12 -15.67
C LYS A 278 5.88 -15.69 -14.27
N THR A 279 6.96 -15.30 -13.64
CA THR A 279 7.34 -15.74 -12.29
C THR A 279 8.18 -14.67 -11.60
N LEU A 280 7.99 -14.54 -10.27
CA LEU A 280 8.81 -13.71 -9.38
C LEU A 280 9.50 -14.61 -8.33
N VAL A 281 9.82 -15.86 -8.68
CA VAL A 281 10.23 -16.93 -7.75
C VAL A 281 11.34 -16.50 -6.79
N ASN A 282 12.27 -15.67 -7.23
CA ASN A 282 13.42 -15.24 -6.42
C ASN A 282 13.15 -13.94 -5.63
N LEU A 283 11.94 -13.39 -5.73
CA LEU A 283 11.53 -12.18 -5.02
C LEU A 283 10.45 -12.46 -3.96
N LYS A 284 10.18 -13.74 -3.65
CA LYS A 284 9.32 -14.09 -2.50
C LYS A 284 9.91 -13.44 -1.25
N ASP A 285 9.10 -12.66 -0.55
CA ASP A 285 9.41 -11.89 0.65
C ASP A 285 10.04 -10.51 0.44
N SER A 286 10.07 -9.96 -0.78
CA SER A 286 10.74 -8.68 -0.98
C SER A 286 9.83 -7.57 -1.55
N THR A 287 8.81 -7.19 -0.82
CA THR A 287 8.15 -5.89 -1.04
C THR A 287 9.19 -4.76 -1.16
N ASN A 288 10.30 -4.86 -0.43
CA ASN A 288 11.41 -3.91 -0.49
C ASN A 288 12.15 -3.92 -1.85
N SER A 289 12.41 -5.10 -2.44
CA SER A 289 13.06 -5.15 -3.76
C SER A 289 12.18 -4.54 -4.85
N ILE A 290 10.87 -4.79 -4.81
CA ILE A 290 9.93 -4.20 -5.77
C ILE A 290 9.81 -2.69 -5.54
N PHE A 291 9.86 -2.26 -4.28
CA PHE A 291 9.93 -0.85 -3.95
C PHE A 291 11.21 -0.20 -4.48
N ASP A 292 12.37 -0.85 -4.38
CA ASP A 292 13.62 -0.37 -4.96
C ASP A 292 13.51 -0.22 -6.49
N TYR A 293 12.80 -1.14 -7.18
CA TYR A 293 12.52 -0.99 -8.61
C TYR A 293 11.68 0.24 -8.93
N PHE A 294 10.61 0.48 -8.16
CA PHE A 294 9.81 1.70 -8.30
C PHE A 294 10.69 2.95 -8.08
N ALA A 295 11.47 2.96 -7.00
CA ALA A 295 12.31 4.09 -6.63
C ALA A 295 13.36 4.39 -7.72
N ILE A 296 13.98 3.37 -8.33
CA ILE A 296 14.89 3.54 -9.47
C ILE A 296 14.17 4.18 -10.65
N CYS A 297 12.98 3.67 -11.01
CA CYS A 297 12.20 4.24 -12.12
C CYS A 297 11.78 5.69 -11.85
N TRP A 298 11.41 5.99 -10.59
CA TRP A 298 11.05 7.34 -10.16
C TRP A 298 12.26 8.29 -10.19
N ASP A 299 13.40 7.86 -9.66
CA ASP A 299 14.65 8.63 -9.67
C ASP A 299 15.07 8.99 -11.10
N TYR A 300 15.03 8.02 -12.03
CA TYR A 300 15.33 8.30 -13.43
C TYR A 300 14.34 9.30 -14.03
N LYS A 301 13.05 9.17 -13.73
CA LYS A 301 12.05 10.13 -14.20
C LYS A 301 12.34 11.55 -13.67
N GLN A 302 12.71 11.69 -12.39
CA GLN A 302 13.06 12.97 -11.79
C GLN A 302 14.38 13.55 -12.34
N ALA A 303 15.31 12.68 -12.73
CA ALA A 303 16.56 13.05 -13.36
C ALA A 303 16.43 13.36 -14.85
N ASN A 304 15.20 13.38 -15.39
CA ASN A 304 14.93 13.56 -16.81
C ASN A 304 15.56 12.47 -17.71
N ILE A 305 15.73 11.29 -17.16
CA ILE A 305 16.22 10.09 -17.86
C ILE A 305 15.01 9.24 -18.27
N LYS A 306 14.90 8.98 -19.57
CA LYS A 306 13.86 8.11 -20.10
C LYS A 306 14.35 6.66 -20.12
N ILE A 307 13.55 5.75 -19.62
CA ILE A 307 13.72 4.31 -19.83
C ILE A 307 13.11 3.99 -21.21
N ASP A 308 13.95 3.62 -22.17
CA ASP A 308 13.53 3.40 -23.56
C ASP A 308 12.56 2.21 -23.69
N ASN A 309 12.92 1.10 -23.07
CA ASN A 309 12.12 -0.10 -23.07
C ASN A 309 11.86 -0.61 -21.66
N HIS A 310 10.76 -0.13 -21.04
CA HIS A 310 10.38 -0.52 -19.68
C HIS A 310 10.24 -2.03 -19.46
N LYS A 311 9.84 -2.79 -20.48
CA LYS A 311 9.66 -4.23 -20.37
C LYS A 311 11.00 -4.96 -20.28
N GLU A 312 11.96 -4.61 -21.15
CA GLU A 312 13.29 -5.22 -21.14
C GLU A 312 14.11 -4.72 -19.93
N PHE A 313 13.97 -3.45 -19.55
CA PHE A 313 14.54 -2.92 -18.32
C PHE A 313 14.05 -3.68 -17.08
N PHE A 314 12.74 -3.92 -16.99
CA PHE A 314 12.17 -4.72 -15.91
C PHE A 314 12.71 -6.16 -15.90
N LYS A 315 12.82 -6.79 -17.08
CA LYS A 315 13.38 -8.12 -17.21
C LYS A 315 14.83 -8.17 -16.73
N LYS A 316 15.64 -7.22 -17.14
CA LYS A 316 17.04 -7.09 -16.71
C LYS A 316 17.14 -6.88 -15.20
N TRP A 317 16.32 -5.99 -14.63
CA TRP A 317 16.24 -5.80 -13.19
C TRP A 317 15.86 -7.10 -12.45
N LEU A 318 14.90 -7.85 -12.97
CA LEU A 318 14.46 -9.12 -12.38
C LEU A 318 15.58 -10.17 -12.41
N GLU A 319 16.29 -10.28 -13.53
CA GLU A 319 17.44 -11.19 -13.68
C GLU A 319 18.59 -10.79 -12.73
N THR A 320 18.91 -9.50 -12.67
CA THR A 320 19.93 -8.95 -11.77
C THR A 320 19.57 -9.22 -10.31
N SER A 321 18.36 -8.89 -9.90
CA SER A 321 17.88 -9.15 -8.55
C SER A 321 17.95 -10.65 -8.22
N GLY A 322 17.55 -11.51 -9.16
CA GLY A 322 17.61 -12.95 -9.00
C GLY A 322 19.05 -13.46 -8.81
N LYS A 323 20.02 -12.95 -9.56
CA LYS A 323 21.44 -13.28 -9.39
C LYS A 323 21.97 -12.82 -8.03
N LEU A 324 21.67 -11.59 -7.62
CA LEU A 324 22.08 -11.08 -6.31
C LEU A 324 21.48 -11.89 -5.15
N PHE A 325 20.23 -12.36 -5.28
CA PHE A 325 19.60 -13.23 -4.28
C PHE A 325 20.19 -14.66 -4.25
N ALA A 326 20.69 -15.16 -5.38
CA ALA A 326 21.30 -16.48 -5.47
C ALA A 326 22.76 -16.46 -5.02
N ASP A 327 23.41 -15.32 -5.08
CA ASP A 327 24.81 -15.14 -4.65
C ASP A 327 24.87 -15.03 -3.12
N GLU A 328 25.36 -16.09 -2.48
CA GLU A 328 25.53 -16.15 -1.01
C GLU A 328 26.94 -15.73 -0.59
N ASP A 329 27.89 -15.70 -1.50
CA ASP A 329 29.31 -15.48 -1.24
C ASP A 329 29.65 -13.98 -1.23
N THR A 330 29.00 -13.20 -2.11
CA THR A 330 29.23 -11.75 -2.14
C THR A 330 28.65 -11.07 -0.91
N THR A 331 29.47 -10.31 -0.21
CA THR A 331 29.11 -9.52 0.96
C THR A 331 29.22 -8.03 0.68
N TYR A 332 28.34 -7.26 1.31
CA TYR A 332 28.24 -5.81 1.21
C TYR A 332 28.54 -5.21 2.58
N ILE A 333 29.42 -4.22 2.62
CA ILE A 333 29.85 -3.57 3.88
C ILE A 333 28.70 -2.76 4.46
N SER A 334 28.49 -2.88 5.76
CA SER A 334 27.56 -2.04 6.49
C SER A 334 27.99 -0.57 6.40
N LEU A 335 27.01 0.34 6.28
CA LEU A 335 27.26 1.78 6.29
C LEU A 335 27.44 2.36 7.71
N ASP A 336 27.10 1.57 8.72
CA ASP A 336 27.03 2.00 10.12
C ASP A 336 27.97 1.21 11.06
N SER A 337 28.53 0.10 10.58
CA SER A 337 29.41 -0.79 11.35
C SER A 337 30.37 -1.52 10.41
N GLU A 338 31.36 -2.20 10.97
CA GLU A 338 32.28 -3.05 10.22
C GLU A 338 31.67 -4.39 9.75
N GLU A 339 30.39 -4.63 10.08
CA GLU A 339 29.69 -5.84 9.67
C GLU A 339 29.45 -5.87 8.17
N SER A 340 29.52 -7.04 7.59
CA SER A 340 29.15 -7.28 6.19
C SER A 340 27.88 -8.13 6.09
N PHE A 341 27.08 -7.87 5.07
CA PHE A 341 25.80 -8.52 4.84
C PHE A 341 25.74 -9.12 3.44
N ASN A 342 25.14 -10.29 3.30
CA ASN A 342 24.73 -10.76 1.98
C ASN A 342 23.50 -9.98 1.48
N TRP A 343 23.19 -10.10 0.19
CA TRP A 343 22.07 -9.37 -0.43
C TRP A 343 20.72 -9.64 0.24
N LYS A 344 20.43 -10.88 0.61
CA LYS A 344 19.18 -11.26 1.31
C LYS A 344 18.99 -10.49 2.61
N THR A 345 20.07 -10.31 3.35
CA THR A 345 20.07 -9.55 4.62
C THR A 345 19.98 -8.05 4.34
N LEU A 346 20.70 -7.54 3.35
CA LEU A 346 20.70 -6.15 2.97
C LEU A 346 19.31 -5.66 2.53
N VAL A 347 18.56 -6.49 1.79
CA VAL A 347 17.19 -6.17 1.37
C VAL A 347 16.23 -6.04 2.55
N LYS A 348 16.49 -6.72 3.67
CA LYS A 348 15.68 -6.60 4.89
C LYS A 348 16.01 -5.34 5.70
N LYS A 349 17.13 -4.70 5.45
CA LYS A 349 17.50 -3.43 6.09
C LYS A 349 16.66 -2.30 5.51
N ILE A 350 15.81 -1.69 6.32
CA ILE A 350 14.80 -0.70 5.91
C ILE A 350 15.28 0.75 5.91
N PRO A 351 16.29 1.20 6.69
CA PRO A 351 16.69 2.60 6.72
C PRO A 351 16.90 3.19 5.31
N VAL A 352 16.55 4.45 5.14
CA VAL A 352 16.67 5.21 3.87
C VAL A 352 18.06 5.05 3.27
N LYS A 353 19.10 5.17 4.10
CA LYS A 353 20.51 5.00 3.74
C LYS A 353 20.78 3.64 3.04
N TYR A 354 20.29 2.54 3.61
CA TYR A 354 20.44 1.23 2.99
C TYR A 354 19.62 1.05 1.71
N GLY A 355 18.50 1.76 1.60
CA GLY A 355 17.72 1.81 0.37
C GLY A 355 18.51 2.44 -0.77
N ASP A 356 19.14 3.57 -0.55
CA ASP A 356 20.00 4.23 -1.55
C ASP A 356 21.19 3.35 -1.94
N TYR A 357 21.82 2.71 -0.96
CA TYR A 357 22.92 1.77 -1.19
C TYR A 357 22.51 0.60 -2.09
N ARG A 358 21.39 -0.07 -1.76
CA ARG A 358 20.85 -1.15 -2.60
C ARG A 358 20.55 -0.69 -4.03
N ARG A 359 19.88 0.45 -4.18
CA ARG A 359 19.52 1.00 -5.49
C ARG A 359 20.74 1.34 -6.32
N THR A 360 21.81 1.82 -5.70
CA THR A 360 23.06 2.07 -6.42
C THR A 360 23.69 0.78 -6.91
N ILE A 361 23.75 -0.27 -6.09
CA ILE A 361 24.24 -1.58 -6.51
C ILE A 361 23.39 -2.11 -7.70
N LEU A 362 22.06 -1.99 -7.61
CA LEU A 362 21.18 -2.41 -8.69
C LEU A 362 21.40 -1.60 -9.97
N LYS A 363 21.49 -0.27 -9.88
CA LYS A 363 21.79 0.62 -11.03
C LYS A 363 23.11 0.25 -11.69
N GLN A 364 24.17 0.02 -10.89
CA GLN A 364 25.49 -0.42 -11.39
C GLN A 364 25.40 -1.73 -12.16
N THR A 365 24.71 -2.71 -11.60
CA THR A 365 24.65 -4.06 -12.18
C THR A 365 23.75 -4.13 -13.41
N ILE A 366 22.67 -3.32 -13.45
CA ILE A 366 21.77 -3.26 -14.62
C ILE A 366 22.46 -2.55 -15.79
N GLY A 367 23.25 -1.50 -15.51
CA GLY A 367 23.87 -0.66 -16.53
C GLY A 367 22.91 0.37 -17.12
N ASP A 368 23.35 1.05 -18.15
CA ASP A 368 22.67 2.18 -18.78
C ASP A 368 22.10 1.88 -20.19
N GLU A 369 22.21 0.65 -20.66
CA GLU A 369 21.80 0.24 -22.02
C GLU A 369 20.33 0.56 -22.39
N PHE A 370 19.46 0.79 -21.37
CA PHE A 370 18.05 1.13 -21.54
C PHE A 370 17.74 2.60 -21.25
N LEU A 371 18.75 3.42 -20.99
CA LEU A 371 18.57 4.78 -20.50
C LEU A 371 18.86 5.79 -21.62
N ILE A 372 17.91 6.72 -21.81
CA ILE A 372 18.07 7.82 -22.75
C ILE A 372 17.94 9.12 -21.97
N GLN A 373 19.03 9.92 -21.96
CA GLN A 373 18.99 11.25 -21.40
C GLN A 373 18.07 12.13 -22.25
N GLN A 374 17.05 12.72 -21.61
CA GLN A 374 16.26 13.78 -22.25
C GLN A 374 16.98 15.10 -22.09
N GLU A 375 17.04 15.91 -23.13
CA GLU A 375 17.65 17.21 -23.08
C GLU A 375 16.89 18.11 -22.10
N ASP A 376 17.59 18.61 -21.08
CA ASP A 376 17.12 19.70 -20.24
C ASP A 376 18.09 20.88 -20.46
N PRO A 377 17.68 21.92 -21.17
CA PRO A 377 18.57 23.00 -21.53
C PRO A 377 19.11 23.81 -20.33
N ASP A 378 18.46 23.67 -19.16
CA ASP A 378 18.76 24.54 -18.01
C ASP A 378 19.22 23.79 -16.74
N ALA A 379 19.28 22.45 -16.74
CA ALA A 379 19.59 21.70 -15.54
C ALA A 379 21.07 21.40 -15.35
N TYR A 380 21.51 21.50 -14.10
CA TYR A 380 22.75 20.86 -13.63
C TYR A 380 22.55 19.34 -13.55
N HIS A 381 23.66 18.58 -13.69
CA HIS A 381 23.59 17.12 -13.52
C HIS A 381 22.97 16.76 -12.16
N SER A 382 21.86 16.04 -12.20
CA SER A 382 21.15 15.57 -10.99
C SER A 382 21.98 14.53 -10.24
N TYR A 383 21.57 14.21 -9.01
CA TYR A 383 22.20 13.16 -8.22
C TYR A 383 22.21 11.82 -8.99
N ASP A 384 21.10 11.45 -9.63
CA ASP A 384 20.98 10.19 -10.36
C ASP A 384 21.83 10.16 -11.64
N GLN A 385 21.96 11.30 -12.31
CA GLN A 385 22.93 11.43 -13.42
C GLN A 385 24.37 11.26 -12.93
N LYS A 386 24.71 11.83 -11.77
CA LYS A 386 26.02 11.63 -11.15
C LYS A 386 26.27 10.15 -10.76
N VAL A 387 25.24 9.41 -10.30
CA VAL A 387 25.34 7.96 -10.05
C VAL A 387 25.74 7.23 -11.33
N ILE A 388 25.08 7.55 -12.44
CA ILE A 388 25.39 6.88 -13.73
C ILE A 388 26.80 7.25 -14.19
N MET A 389 27.19 8.52 -14.08
CA MET A 389 28.55 8.95 -14.38
C MET A 389 29.59 8.23 -13.52
N TRP A 390 29.32 8.13 -12.21
CA TRP A 390 30.19 7.40 -11.27
C TRP A 390 30.35 5.94 -11.66
N VAL A 391 29.24 5.29 -12.06
CA VAL A 391 29.26 3.89 -12.56
C VAL A 391 30.09 3.78 -13.83
N ASN A 392 29.82 4.63 -14.83
CA ASN A 392 30.50 4.57 -16.12
C ASN A 392 32.00 4.86 -16.00
N GLN A 393 32.39 5.63 -14.99
CA GLN A 393 33.79 5.93 -14.69
C GLN A 393 34.47 4.90 -13.79
N GLY A 394 33.76 3.84 -13.36
CA GLY A 394 34.29 2.82 -12.45
C GLY A 394 34.63 3.38 -11.05
N GLY A 395 33.93 4.45 -10.62
CA GLY A 395 34.17 5.12 -9.34
C GLY A 395 35.49 5.91 -9.27
N VAL A 396 36.00 6.38 -10.41
CA VAL A 396 37.27 7.09 -10.51
C VAL A 396 37.07 8.40 -11.26
N SER A 397 37.69 9.49 -10.80
CA SER A 397 37.71 10.80 -11.52
C SER A 397 38.41 10.64 -12.86
N THR A 398 37.75 11.05 -13.93
CA THR A 398 38.32 11.00 -15.30
C THR A 398 39.46 11.95 -15.53
N VAL A 399 39.59 12.97 -14.67
CA VAL A 399 40.61 14.02 -14.79
C VAL A 399 41.85 13.70 -13.97
N THR A 400 41.67 13.21 -12.74
CA THR A 400 42.80 12.99 -11.82
C THR A 400 43.16 11.52 -11.63
N GLY A 401 42.25 10.61 -11.96
CA GLY A 401 42.41 9.21 -11.61
C GLY A 401 42.16 8.87 -10.12
N ASN A 402 41.73 9.86 -9.32
CA ASN A 402 41.44 9.66 -7.92
C ASN A 402 40.17 8.84 -7.73
N LYS A 403 40.18 7.96 -6.74
CA LYS A 403 38.97 7.19 -6.37
C LYS A 403 37.92 8.15 -5.79
N ILE A 404 36.70 8.02 -6.28
CA ILE A 404 35.54 8.78 -5.79
C ILE A 404 34.83 7.87 -4.78
N PRO A 405 34.87 8.18 -3.47
CA PRO A 405 34.20 7.38 -2.45
C PRO A 405 32.69 7.37 -2.68
N PHE A 406 32.07 6.22 -2.45
CA PHE A 406 30.63 6.03 -2.65
C PHE A 406 29.77 6.96 -1.77
N ASP A 407 30.19 7.16 -0.53
CA ASP A 407 29.52 8.01 0.45
C ASP A 407 29.74 9.50 0.25
N GLU A 408 30.69 9.87 -0.61
CA GLU A 408 31.06 11.27 -0.87
C GLU A 408 30.65 11.81 -2.24
N PHE A 409 30.38 10.94 -3.25
CA PHE A 409 30.14 11.41 -4.62
C PHE A 409 28.89 12.31 -4.77
N GLY A 410 27.96 12.25 -3.82
CA GLY A 410 26.79 13.14 -3.74
C GLY A 410 27.09 14.51 -3.10
N ASP A 411 28.24 14.67 -2.42
CA ASP A 411 28.64 15.92 -1.83
C ASP A 411 29.11 16.90 -2.93
N TRP A 412 28.27 17.89 -3.25
CA TRP A 412 28.53 18.87 -4.30
C TRP A 412 29.75 19.76 -4.00
N THR A 413 30.19 19.83 -2.75
CA THR A 413 31.41 20.59 -2.37
C THR A 413 32.68 19.82 -2.68
N LYS A 414 32.61 18.52 -2.85
CA LYS A 414 33.72 17.63 -3.19
C LYS A 414 33.70 17.17 -4.64
N TRP A 415 32.51 16.77 -5.14
CA TRP A 415 32.32 16.13 -6.44
C TRP A 415 31.22 16.81 -7.24
N GLN A 416 31.51 17.18 -8.48
CA GLN A 416 30.56 17.86 -9.36
C GLN A 416 30.47 17.17 -10.71
N GLY A 417 29.24 17.12 -11.26
CA GLY A 417 29.02 16.73 -12.64
C GLY A 417 29.50 17.87 -13.57
N ASP A 418 30.39 17.56 -14.48
CA ASP A 418 30.93 18.45 -15.46
C ASP A 418 30.68 17.91 -16.88
N ALA A 419 30.61 18.75 -17.88
CA ALA A 419 30.45 18.35 -19.26
C ALA A 419 31.84 18.23 -19.96
N PHE A 420 32.07 17.10 -20.67
CA PHE A 420 33.27 16.95 -21.51
C PHE A 420 33.37 18.06 -22.55
N VAL A 421 32.26 18.33 -23.25
CA VAL A 421 32.12 19.47 -24.17
C VAL A 421 31.27 20.51 -23.48
N PRO A 422 31.85 21.70 -23.15
CA PRO A 422 31.14 22.79 -22.49
C PRO A 422 29.97 23.34 -23.32
N LYS A 423 28.96 23.94 -22.66
CA LYS A 423 27.77 24.52 -23.29
C LYS A 423 28.07 25.59 -24.31
N ASP A 424 29.09 26.41 -24.07
CA ASP A 424 29.60 27.45 -24.99
C ASP A 424 30.20 26.88 -26.28
N LYS A 425 30.53 25.58 -26.28
CA LYS A 425 31.01 24.83 -27.45
C LYS A 425 29.94 23.81 -27.95
N TRP A 426 28.67 24.13 -27.77
CA TRP A 426 27.51 23.31 -28.17
C TRP A 426 27.40 21.95 -27.44
N GLY A 427 28.06 21.79 -26.29
CA GLY A 427 27.91 20.64 -25.44
C GLY A 427 26.53 20.63 -24.76
N LYS A 428 25.95 19.45 -24.64
CA LYS A 428 24.64 19.23 -23.99
C LYS A 428 24.87 18.69 -22.59
N HIS A 429 23.96 18.97 -21.66
CA HIS A 429 23.94 18.34 -20.34
C HIS A 429 23.30 16.94 -20.43
N THR A 430 24.03 16.03 -21.07
CA THR A 430 23.63 14.60 -21.20
C THR A 430 24.59 13.74 -20.40
N ILE A 431 24.20 12.50 -20.12
CA ILE A 431 25.06 11.54 -19.43
C ILE A 431 26.30 11.20 -20.28
N GLU A 432 26.13 11.11 -21.59
CA GLU A 432 27.19 10.80 -22.54
C GLU A 432 28.23 11.91 -22.60
N ASN A 433 27.81 13.17 -22.40
CA ASN A 433 28.67 14.32 -22.32
C ASN A 433 29.04 14.68 -20.88
N GLY A 434 28.62 13.86 -19.90
CA GLY A 434 28.82 14.10 -18.48
C GLY A 434 30.01 13.34 -17.90
N GLN A 435 30.71 13.97 -16.96
CA GLN A 435 31.72 13.32 -16.13
C GLN A 435 31.60 13.80 -14.69
N LEU A 436 31.99 12.97 -13.74
CA LEU A 436 32.06 13.31 -12.33
C LEU A 436 33.55 13.63 -11.99
N ILE A 437 33.81 14.84 -11.53
CA ILE A 437 35.14 15.31 -11.19
C ILE A 437 35.14 16.07 -9.86
N GLU A 438 36.33 16.32 -9.33
CA GLU A 438 36.51 17.13 -8.14
C GLU A 438 35.95 18.55 -8.31
N ALA A 439 35.22 19.06 -7.33
CA ALA A 439 34.61 20.38 -7.36
C ALA A 439 35.67 21.51 -7.55
N GLU A 440 36.86 21.36 -6.94
CA GLU A 440 37.95 22.31 -7.08
C GLU A 440 38.46 22.40 -8.53
N ILE A 441 38.49 21.27 -9.25
CA ILE A 441 38.91 21.23 -10.65
C ILE A 441 37.87 21.87 -11.55
N ASN A 442 36.57 21.56 -11.29
CA ASN A 442 35.48 22.16 -12.04
C ASN A 442 35.43 23.68 -11.89
N LEU A 443 35.64 24.21 -10.70
CA LEU A 443 35.75 25.65 -10.43
C LEU A 443 36.92 26.30 -11.14
N LYS A 444 38.08 25.63 -11.23
CA LYS A 444 39.23 26.10 -11.98
C LYS A 444 39.00 26.14 -13.50
N LYS A 445 38.19 25.23 -14.03
CA LYS A 445 37.79 25.24 -15.45
C LYS A 445 36.89 26.43 -15.76
N SER A 446 35.89 26.71 -14.92
CA SER A 446 34.93 27.82 -15.12
C SER A 446 35.61 29.21 -15.05
N ASN A 447 36.70 29.37 -14.31
CA ASN A 447 37.44 30.60 -14.18
C ASN A 447 38.46 30.85 -15.33
N LYS A 448 38.67 29.88 -16.23
CA LYS A 448 39.57 30.04 -17.41
C LYS A 448 38.84 30.43 -18.69
N THR A 449 37.51 30.48 -18.65
CA THR A 449 36.66 30.86 -19.80
C THR A 449 35.98 32.22 -19.64
N SER A 450 36.39 33.02 -18.64
CA SER A 450 35.96 34.41 -18.43
C SER A 450 37.07 35.42 -18.81
#